data_8c370c8be4fb8702be19a66eaa7192eb
#
_entry.id   8c370c8be4fb8702be19a66eaa7192eb
#
_cell.length_a   1.000
_cell.length_b   1.000
_cell.length_c   1.000
_cell.angle_alpha   90.00
_cell.angle_beta   90.00
_cell.angle_gamma   90.00
#
_symmetry.space_group_name_H-M   'P 1'
#
loop_
_entity.id
_entity.type
_entity.pdbx_description
1 polymer ?
#
loop_
_entity_poly.entity_id
_entity_poly.type
_entity_poly.pdbx_seq_one_letter_code
_entity_poly.pdbx_strand_id
1 'polypeptide(L)'
;LFGGILTAGGEYSHTSRYDEYINSEGYVPSAYTSINESETSAYAEYAYPLPFGSLTAGVRYEHIGFDYYENEVPKEDQSRTYDNFYPNASFAALVGPFQLQLSYSAKTTRPHYSYLTNSLTYIDRYSMQQGNPLLRPEMNHDLSFAAVWKFIQAGVSYQVVKNAILHSATAAESNVIRIYYDNFDRKIPIMQAMITAT
;
A
#
# COMPACT_ATOMS: atom_id res chain seq x y z
N LEU A 1 31.75 -2.79 11.72
CA LEU A 1 31.63 -1.50 11.05
C LEU A 1 31.17 -0.46 12.05
N PHE A 2 32.06 0.44 12.49
CA PHE A 2 31.77 1.64 13.32
C PHE A 2 30.83 1.43 14.53
N GLY A 3 30.87 0.26 15.18
CA GLY A 3 30.08 -0.01 16.40
C GLY A 3 28.59 -0.29 16.21
N GLY A 4 28.10 -0.35 14.98
CA GLY A 4 26.70 -0.68 14.65
C GLY A 4 26.56 -2.00 13.92
N ILE A 5 25.31 -2.37 13.65
CA ILE A 5 24.92 -3.60 12.94
C ILE A 5 24.33 -3.21 11.59
N LEU A 6 24.89 -3.73 10.51
CA LEU A 6 24.33 -3.64 9.16
C LEU A 6 23.59 -4.94 8.84
N THR A 7 22.33 -4.81 8.47
CA THR A 7 21.49 -5.91 7.95
C THR A 7 21.14 -5.60 6.50
N ALA A 8 21.35 -6.59 5.62
CA ALA A 8 20.99 -6.45 4.21
C ALA A 8 20.42 -7.76 3.69
N GLY A 9 19.52 -7.68 2.70
CA GLY A 9 18.93 -8.87 2.10
C GLY A 9 18.22 -8.52 0.80
N GLY A 10 17.74 -9.57 0.12
CA GLY A 10 16.93 -9.47 -1.10
C GLY A 10 15.87 -10.54 -1.11
N GLU A 11 14.84 -10.28 -1.87
CA GLU A 11 13.69 -11.16 -2.03
C GLU A 11 13.23 -11.13 -3.50
N TYR A 12 12.78 -12.26 -3.99
CA TYR A 12 12.09 -12.38 -5.26
C TYR A 12 10.80 -13.13 -5.06
N SER A 13 9.72 -12.61 -5.59
CA SER A 13 8.43 -13.28 -5.63
C SER A 13 7.82 -13.22 -7.03
N HIS A 14 7.06 -14.25 -7.37
CA HIS A 14 6.28 -14.31 -8.59
C HIS A 14 4.88 -14.78 -8.25
N THR A 15 3.87 -14.01 -8.69
CA THR A 15 2.47 -14.31 -8.48
C THR A 15 1.78 -14.38 -9.84
N SER A 16 1.14 -15.49 -10.11
CA SER A 16 0.25 -15.64 -11.28
C SER A 16 -1.17 -15.79 -10.76
N ARG A 17 -2.05 -14.94 -11.21
CA ARG A 17 -3.46 -14.95 -10.85
C ARG A 17 -4.34 -15.06 -12.07
N TYR A 18 -5.35 -15.90 -11.96
CA TYR A 18 -6.37 -16.11 -12.95
C TYR A 18 -7.73 -15.81 -12.34
N ASP A 19 -8.53 -15.01 -13.03
CA ASP A 19 -9.87 -14.63 -12.60
C ASP A 19 -10.86 -14.83 -13.76
N GLU A 20 -11.95 -15.54 -13.50
CA GLU A 20 -12.94 -15.86 -14.48
C GLU A 20 -14.31 -15.39 -14.00
N TYR A 21 -14.96 -14.58 -14.80
CA TYR A 21 -16.33 -14.16 -14.57
C TYR A 21 -17.22 -14.66 -15.70
N ILE A 22 -18.12 -15.59 -15.38
CA ILE A 22 -19.07 -16.16 -16.34
C ILE A 22 -20.46 -15.63 -16.04
N ASN A 23 -21.08 -15.01 -17.03
CA ASN A 23 -22.49 -14.64 -16.99
C ASN A 23 -23.26 -15.42 -18.05
N SER A 24 -23.95 -16.47 -17.63
CA SER A 24 -24.75 -17.34 -18.50
C SER A 24 -26.02 -16.68 -19.05
N GLU A 25 -26.49 -15.61 -18.40
CA GLU A 25 -27.71 -14.90 -18.81
C GLU A 25 -27.43 -13.75 -19.79
N GLY A 26 -26.16 -13.42 -20.03
CA GLY A 26 -25.75 -12.48 -21.06
C GLY A 26 -26.01 -10.99 -20.75
N TYR A 27 -26.45 -10.63 -19.54
CA TYR A 27 -26.67 -9.24 -19.15
C TYR A 27 -25.38 -8.42 -19.08
N VAL A 28 -24.28 -9.06 -18.76
CA VAL A 28 -22.91 -8.50 -18.74
C VAL A 28 -22.00 -9.48 -19.47
N PRO A 29 -20.96 -9.00 -20.18
CA PRO A 29 -20.00 -9.88 -20.84
C PRO A 29 -19.28 -10.77 -19.83
N SER A 30 -19.07 -12.04 -20.18
CA SER A 30 -18.10 -12.88 -19.47
C SER A 30 -16.69 -12.37 -19.73
N ALA A 31 -15.82 -12.44 -18.74
CA ALA A 31 -14.46 -11.94 -18.84
C ALA A 31 -13.47 -12.92 -18.20
N TYR A 32 -12.32 -13.09 -18.84
CA TYR A 32 -11.20 -13.87 -18.35
C TYR A 32 -10.03 -12.91 -18.15
N THR A 33 -9.55 -12.81 -16.94
CA THR A 33 -8.42 -11.93 -16.60
C THR A 33 -7.27 -12.77 -16.06
N SER A 34 -6.07 -12.55 -16.57
CA SER A 34 -4.84 -13.12 -16.02
C SER A 34 -3.87 -12.00 -15.66
N ILE A 35 -3.27 -12.11 -14.50
CA ILE A 35 -2.29 -11.17 -13.97
C ILE A 35 -1.04 -11.96 -13.59
N ASN A 36 0.10 -11.58 -14.16
CA ASN A 36 1.41 -12.06 -13.76
C ASN A 36 2.19 -10.91 -13.13
N GLU A 37 2.57 -11.07 -11.87
CA GLU A 37 3.34 -10.09 -11.13
C GLU A 37 4.67 -10.70 -10.71
N SER A 38 5.76 -10.03 -11.02
CA SER A 38 7.10 -10.35 -10.55
C SER A 38 7.63 -9.22 -9.69
N GLU A 39 8.10 -9.53 -8.50
CA GLU A 39 8.70 -8.57 -7.58
C GLU A 39 10.13 -8.97 -7.27
N THR A 40 11.04 -8.03 -7.44
CA THR A 40 12.42 -8.14 -6.97
C THR A 40 12.68 -7.00 -6.00
N SER A 41 13.17 -7.32 -4.81
CA SER A 41 13.49 -6.30 -3.82
C SER A 41 14.85 -6.52 -3.19
N ALA A 42 15.46 -5.41 -2.75
CA ALA A 42 16.68 -5.41 -1.97
C ALA A 42 16.55 -4.37 -0.86
N TYR A 43 17.11 -4.67 0.30
CA TYR A 43 17.10 -3.74 1.43
C TYR A 43 18.45 -3.71 2.14
N ALA A 44 18.70 -2.57 2.78
CA ALA A 44 19.80 -2.39 3.72
C ALA A 44 19.33 -1.53 4.88
N GLU A 45 19.69 -1.93 6.09
CA GLU A 45 19.37 -1.22 7.33
C GLU A 45 20.61 -1.20 8.23
N TYR A 46 20.87 -0.05 8.84
CA TYR A 46 21.96 0.12 9.77
C TYR A 46 21.42 0.57 11.13
N ALA A 47 21.72 -0.23 12.16
CA ALA A 47 21.38 0.05 13.55
C ALA A 47 22.63 0.46 14.32
N TYR A 48 22.60 1.64 14.94
CA TYR A 48 23.69 2.19 15.71
C TYR A 48 23.29 2.36 17.19
N PRO A 49 23.96 1.68 18.12
CA PRO A 49 23.72 1.85 19.54
C PRO A 49 24.34 3.18 20.01
N LEU A 50 23.56 3.96 20.76
CA LEU A 50 23.99 5.18 21.44
C LEU A 50 24.10 4.93 22.94
N PRO A 51 24.91 5.67 23.70
CA PRO A 51 24.99 5.51 25.16
C PRO A 51 23.64 5.70 25.89
N PHE A 52 22.71 6.41 25.27
CA PHE A 52 21.39 6.73 25.81
C PHE A 52 20.22 6.18 24.96
N GLY A 53 20.52 5.35 23.95
CA GLY A 53 19.46 4.87 23.07
C GLY A 53 19.96 4.13 21.83
N SER A 54 19.20 4.21 20.75
CA SER A 54 19.55 3.62 19.47
C SER A 54 19.02 4.45 18.29
N LEU A 55 19.75 4.42 17.20
CA LEU A 55 19.34 4.97 15.91
C LEU A 55 19.33 3.85 14.88
N THR A 56 18.25 3.70 14.13
CA THR A 56 18.18 2.79 13.00
C THR A 56 17.77 3.57 11.77
N ALA A 57 18.42 3.29 10.63
CA ALA A 57 18.03 3.86 9.35
C ALA A 57 18.21 2.82 8.26
N GLY A 58 17.26 2.75 7.35
CA GLY A 58 17.26 1.77 6.26
C GLY A 58 16.52 2.23 5.04
N VAL A 59 16.69 1.48 3.97
CA VAL A 59 15.94 1.65 2.73
C VAL A 59 15.69 0.30 2.09
N ARG A 60 14.49 0.11 1.56
CA ARG A 60 14.13 -1.01 0.69
C ARG A 60 13.84 -0.45 -0.71
N TYR A 61 14.42 -1.07 -1.71
CA TYR A 61 14.08 -0.86 -3.12
C TYR A 61 13.23 -2.02 -3.59
N GLU A 62 12.18 -1.74 -4.37
CA GLU A 62 11.34 -2.73 -5.02
C GLU A 62 11.19 -2.40 -6.50
N HIS A 63 11.43 -3.42 -7.32
CA HIS A 63 11.12 -3.45 -8.74
C HIS A 63 9.99 -4.44 -8.98
N ILE A 64 8.89 -3.98 -9.58
CA ILE A 64 7.69 -4.77 -9.82
C ILE A 64 7.35 -4.71 -11.31
N GLY A 65 7.31 -5.87 -11.94
CA GLY A 65 6.71 -6.07 -13.25
C GLY A 65 5.29 -6.60 -13.10
N PHE A 66 4.33 -5.98 -13.77
CA PHE A 66 2.92 -6.34 -13.72
C PHE A 66 2.39 -6.46 -15.15
N ASP A 67 2.11 -7.70 -15.58
CA ASP A 67 1.57 -8.03 -16.89
C ASP A 67 0.09 -8.40 -16.77
N TYR A 68 -0.73 -7.72 -17.56
CA TYR A 68 -2.17 -7.89 -17.56
C TYR A 68 -2.67 -8.46 -18.88
N TYR A 69 -3.51 -9.47 -18.80
CA TYR A 69 -4.12 -10.14 -19.95
C TYR A 69 -5.64 -10.17 -19.79
N GLU A 70 -6.34 -9.92 -20.86
CA GLU A 70 -7.79 -10.06 -20.94
C GLU A 70 -8.14 -10.99 -22.09
N ASN A 71 -8.88 -12.06 -21.81
CA ASN A 71 -9.18 -13.14 -22.78
C ASN A 71 -7.92 -13.66 -23.47
N GLU A 72 -6.85 -13.91 -22.70
CA GLU A 72 -5.53 -14.37 -23.17
C GLU A 72 -4.76 -13.37 -24.05
N VAL A 73 -5.31 -12.16 -24.26
CA VAL A 73 -4.67 -11.10 -25.04
C VAL A 73 -3.94 -10.15 -24.10
N PRO A 74 -2.62 -9.90 -24.30
CA PRO A 74 -1.89 -8.94 -23.47
C PRO A 74 -2.44 -7.53 -23.68
N LYS A 75 -2.57 -6.79 -22.58
CA LYS A 75 -3.01 -5.40 -22.55
C LYS A 75 -1.85 -4.52 -22.10
N GLU A 76 -1.12 -4.00 -23.07
CA GLU A 76 0.07 -3.17 -22.82
C GLU A 76 -0.27 -1.87 -22.07
N ASP A 77 -1.44 -1.28 -22.30
CA ASP A 77 -1.94 -0.08 -21.63
C ASP A 77 -2.29 -0.31 -20.15
N GLN A 78 -2.46 -1.57 -19.75
CA GLN A 78 -2.77 -1.98 -18.38
C GLN A 78 -1.59 -2.71 -17.71
N SER A 79 -0.60 -3.13 -18.50
CA SER A 79 0.67 -3.68 -18.01
C SER A 79 1.62 -2.55 -17.62
N ARG A 80 2.44 -2.74 -16.58
CA ARG A 80 3.27 -1.66 -16.06
C ARG A 80 4.41 -2.17 -15.20
N THR A 81 5.39 -1.30 -15.02
CA THR A 81 6.53 -1.53 -14.16
C THR A 81 6.61 -0.42 -13.12
N TYR A 82 6.97 -0.75 -11.90
CA TYR A 82 7.17 0.18 -10.80
C TYR A 82 8.55 0.04 -10.20
N ASP A 83 9.16 1.18 -9.91
CA ASP A 83 10.38 1.28 -9.13
C ASP A 83 10.12 2.16 -7.92
N ASN A 84 10.24 1.59 -6.73
CA ASN A 84 9.92 2.30 -5.50
C ASN A 84 11.05 2.19 -4.48
N PHE A 85 11.21 3.26 -3.70
CA PHE A 85 12.09 3.30 -2.54
C PHE A 85 11.28 3.54 -1.28
N TYR A 86 11.54 2.72 -0.28
CA TYR A 86 10.88 2.75 1.03
C TYR A 86 11.90 3.05 2.12
N PRO A 87 12.21 4.32 2.40
CA PRO A 87 13.07 4.69 3.51
C PRO A 87 12.35 4.46 4.84
N ASN A 88 13.12 4.04 5.84
CA ASN A 88 12.73 3.98 7.24
C ASN A 88 13.80 4.58 8.12
N ALA A 89 13.40 5.15 9.25
CA ALA A 89 14.30 5.60 10.28
C ALA A 89 13.60 5.54 11.64
N SER A 90 14.32 5.14 12.68
CA SER A 90 13.83 5.19 14.05
C SER A 90 14.92 5.63 15.00
N PHE A 91 14.51 6.42 16.00
CA PHE A 91 15.35 6.85 17.07
C PHE A 91 14.63 6.57 18.38
N ALA A 92 15.29 5.85 19.29
CA ALA A 92 14.81 5.58 20.63
C ALA A 92 15.84 6.08 21.64
N ALA A 93 15.40 6.78 22.68
CA ALA A 93 16.28 7.33 23.70
C ALA A 93 15.67 7.27 25.10
N LEU A 94 16.58 7.13 26.08
CA LEU A 94 16.27 7.29 27.50
C LEU A 94 16.87 8.63 27.95
N VAL A 95 16.00 9.58 28.30
CA VAL A 95 16.40 10.93 28.75
C VAL A 95 15.86 11.17 30.17
N GLY A 96 16.68 10.91 31.16
CA GLY A 96 16.25 10.89 32.56
C GLY A 96 15.14 9.87 32.76
N PRO A 97 13.94 10.26 33.28
CA PRO A 97 12.82 9.35 33.50
C PRO A 97 11.97 9.12 32.24
N PHE A 98 12.32 9.72 31.09
CA PHE A 98 11.55 9.64 29.87
C PHE A 98 12.11 8.59 28.91
N GLN A 99 11.24 7.77 28.35
CA GLN A 99 11.52 6.96 27.16
C GLN A 99 10.91 7.67 25.97
N LEU A 100 11.73 7.98 24.98
CA LEU A 100 11.33 8.72 23.79
C LEU A 100 11.53 7.82 22.56
N GLN A 101 10.57 7.85 21.63
CA GLN A 101 10.68 7.16 20.35
C GLN A 101 10.18 8.07 19.25
N LEU A 102 10.98 8.20 18.20
CA LEU A 102 10.61 8.86 16.95
C LEU A 102 10.79 7.83 15.84
N SER A 103 9.80 7.69 14.96
CA SER A 103 9.94 6.81 13.80
C SER A 103 9.32 7.42 12.55
N TYR A 104 9.93 7.10 11.42
CA TYR A 104 9.44 7.40 10.10
C TYR A 104 9.53 6.14 9.24
N SER A 105 8.48 5.88 8.45
CA SER A 105 8.50 4.84 7.44
C SER A 105 7.68 5.23 6.22
N ALA A 106 8.15 4.79 5.05
CA ALA A 106 7.38 4.80 3.82
C ALA A 106 7.03 3.35 3.44
N LYS A 107 5.80 3.11 3.03
CA LYS A 107 5.32 1.79 2.60
C LYS A 107 4.21 1.91 1.58
N THR A 108 4.06 0.88 0.76
CA THR A 108 3.00 0.76 -0.23
C THR A 108 1.90 -0.18 0.26
N THR A 109 0.65 0.17 -0.03
CA THR A 109 -0.48 -0.75 0.05
C THR A 109 -0.98 -1.02 -1.36
N ARG A 110 -0.89 -2.27 -1.79
CA ARG A 110 -1.30 -2.66 -3.14
C ARG A 110 -2.82 -2.83 -3.23
N PRO A 111 -3.43 -2.51 -4.37
CA PRO A 111 -4.83 -2.84 -4.60
C PRO A 111 -5.04 -4.35 -4.54
N HIS A 112 -6.17 -4.77 -4.02
CA HIS A 112 -6.55 -6.17 -4.09
C HIS A 112 -6.75 -6.58 -5.55
N TYR A 113 -6.32 -7.79 -5.93
CA TYR A 113 -6.41 -8.23 -7.34
C TYR A 113 -7.83 -8.18 -7.90
N SER A 114 -8.85 -8.44 -7.08
CA SER A 114 -10.26 -8.32 -7.52
C SER A 114 -10.66 -6.90 -7.92
N TYR A 115 -9.91 -5.88 -7.51
CA TYR A 115 -10.14 -4.50 -7.93
C TYR A 115 -9.47 -4.17 -9.27
N LEU A 116 -8.52 -5.02 -9.68
CA LEU A 116 -7.75 -4.84 -10.92
C LEU A 116 -8.39 -5.54 -12.13
N THR A 117 -9.51 -6.25 -11.96
CA THR A 117 -10.21 -6.88 -13.08
C THR A 117 -11.02 -5.84 -13.85
N ASN A 118 -11.17 -6.03 -15.15
CA ASN A 118 -12.04 -5.19 -15.97
C ASN A 118 -13.51 -5.69 -15.96
N SER A 119 -13.78 -6.73 -15.17
CA SER A 119 -15.09 -7.38 -15.11
C SER A 119 -16.14 -6.45 -14.53
N LEU A 120 -17.31 -6.45 -15.16
CA LEU A 120 -18.50 -5.76 -14.67
C LEU A 120 -19.36 -6.77 -13.90
N THR A 121 -19.49 -6.57 -12.60
CA THR A 121 -20.26 -7.44 -11.71
C THR A 121 -21.62 -6.82 -11.42
N TYR A 122 -22.68 -7.58 -11.64
CA TYR A 122 -24.03 -7.21 -11.29
C TYR A 122 -24.25 -7.31 -9.78
N ILE A 123 -24.71 -6.25 -9.15
CA ILE A 123 -25.08 -6.22 -7.72
C ILE A 123 -26.59 -6.35 -7.58
N ASP A 124 -27.33 -5.45 -8.21
CA ASP A 124 -28.80 -5.44 -8.26
C ASP A 124 -29.27 -4.69 -9.52
N ARG A 125 -30.61 -4.54 -9.66
CA ARG A 125 -31.23 -3.89 -10.84
C ARG A 125 -30.82 -2.42 -11.05
N TYR A 126 -30.24 -1.79 -10.04
CA TYR A 126 -29.86 -0.37 -10.06
C TYR A 126 -28.37 -0.15 -9.88
N SER A 127 -27.60 -1.20 -9.63
CA SER A 127 -26.16 -1.05 -9.35
C SER A 127 -25.33 -2.17 -9.95
N MET A 128 -24.18 -1.76 -10.49
CA MET A 128 -23.13 -2.63 -11.00
C MET A 128 -21.80 -2.20 -10.40
N GLN A 129 -20.90 -3.14 -10.18
CA GLN A 129 -19.54 -2.89 -9.75
C GLN A 129 -18.56 -3.24 -10.85
N GLN A 130 -17.56 -2.39 -11.03
CA GLN A 130 -16.46 -2.60 -11.98
C GLN A 130 -15.13 -2.45 -11.26
N GLY A 131 -14.18 -3.33 -11.55
CA GLY A 131 -12.79 -3.10 -11.15
C GLY A 131 -12.13 -2.05 -12.04
N ASN A 132 -10.86 -1.75 -11.73
CA ASN A 132 -10.05 -0.80 -12.49
C ASN A 132 -8.62 -1.32 -12.59
N PRO A 133 -8.21 -1.88 -13.74
CA PRO A 133 -6.84 -2.38 -13.94
C PRO A 133 -5.77 -1.30 -13.82
N LEU A 134 -6.15 -0.02 -13.94
CA LEU A 134 -5.24 1.13 -13.88
C LEU A 134 -4.97 1.62 -12.44
N LEU A 135 -5.52 0.97 -11.43
CA LEU A 135 -5.25 1.33 -10.04
C LEU A 135 -3.78 1.26 -9.71
N ARG A 136 -3.27 2.34 -9.17
CA ARG A 136 -1.90 2.45 -8.64
C ARG A 136 -1.89 2.09 -7.17
N PRO A 137 -0.80 1.51 -6.66
CA PRO A 137 -0.62 1.30 -5.23
C PRO A 137 -0.71 2.61 -4.44
N GLU A 138 -1.31 2.53 -3.25
CA GLU A 138 -1.25 3.64 -2.29
C GLU A 138 0.15 3.73 -1.69
N MET A 139 0.66 4.95 -1.53
CA MET A 139 1.91 5.22 -0.84
C MET A 139 1.62 5.91 0.49
N ASN A 140 2.03 5.27 1.57
CA ASN A 140 1.86 5.75 2.93
C ASN A 140 3.20 6.23 3.50
N HIS A 141 3.23 7.46 4.00
CA HIS A 141 4.34 8.03 4.76
C HIS A 141 3.87 8.24 6.19
N ASP A 142 4.47 7.52 7.11
CA ASP A 142 4.10 7.52 8.53
C ASP A 142 5.23 8.16 9.35
N LEU A 143 4.94 9.21 10.09
CA LEU A 143 5.81 9.81 11.09
C LEU A 143 5.16 9.68 12.45
N SER A 144 5.82 9.10 13.44
CA SER A 144 5.27 8.95 14.77
C SER A 144 6.28 9.35 15.85
N PHE A 145 5.77 9.96 16.91
CA PHE A 145 6.51 10.26 18.11
C PHE A 145 5.75 9.71 19.32
N ALA A 146 6.45 9.05 20.22
CA ALA A 146 5.92 8.56 21.48
C ALA A 146 6.85 8.94 22.64
N ALA A 147 6.26 9.27 23.76
CA ALA A 147 6.97 9.55 25.01
C ALA A 147 6.28 8.79 26.16
N VAL A 148 7.08 8.11 26.98
CA VAL A 148 6.62 7.42 28.19
C VAL A 148 7.30 8.04 29.40
N TRP A 149 6.52 8.41 30.39
CA TRP A 149 6.98 8.90 31.67
C TRP A 149 6.21 8.23 32.80
N LYS A 150 6.91 7.39 33.57
CA LYS A 150 6.30 6.56 34.63
C LYS A 150 5.11 5.76 34.07
N PHE A 151 3.88 6.13 34.51
CA PHE A 151 2.63 5.49 34.09
C PHE A 151 1.87 6.27 33.00
N ILE A 152 2.44 7.35 32.46
CA ILE A 152 1.84 8.16 31.41
C ILE A 152 2.55 7.86 30.09
N GLN A 153 1.78 7.56 29.08
CA GLN A 153 2.24 7.45 27.70
C GLN A 153 1.51 8.47 26.84
N ALA A 154 2.25 9.24 26.06
CA ALA A 154 1.71 10.17 25.06
C ALA A 154 2.29 9.85 23.70
N GLY A 155 1.48 9.96 22.67
CA GLY A 155 1.89 9.72 21.29
C GLY A 155 1.18 10.63 20.32
N VAL A 156 1.89 10.98 19.24
CA VAL A 156 1.34 11.67 18.09
C VAL A 156 1.84 10.98 16.83
N SER A 157 0.96 10.81 15.86
CA SER A 157 1.32 10.30 14.54
C SER A 157 0.76 11.21 13.45
N TYR A 158 1.52 11.31 12.37
CA TYR A 158 1.16 12.04 11.16
C TYR A 158 1.40 11.13 9.97
N GLN A 159 0.31 10.79 9.27
CA GLN A 159 0.34 9.95 8.08
C GLN A 159 -0.05 10.78 6.86
N VAL A 160 0.63 10.56 5.76
CA VAL A 160 0.25 11.10 4.44
C VAL A 160 0.03 9.95 3.49
N VAL A 161 -1.23 9.77 3.05
CA VAL A 161 -1.61 8.78 2.03
C VAL A 161 -1.62 9.46 0.68
N LYS A 162 -0.89 8.89 -0.30
CA LYS A 162 -0.92 9.28 -1.71
C LYS A 162 -1.57 8.17 -2.52
N ASN A 163 -2.27 8.55 -3.59
CA ASN A 163 -3.00 7.63 -4.47
C ASN A 163 -3.99 6.74 -3.70
N ALA A 164 -4.65 7.28 -2.66
CA ALA A 164 -5.64 6.53 -1.89
C ALA A 164 -6.69 5.90 -2.81
N ILE A 165 -6.97 4.61 -2.62
CA ILE A 165 -7.95 3.88 -3.42
C ILE A 165 -9.32 4.07 -2.79
N LEU A 166 -10.20 4.75 -3.49
CA LEU A 166 -11.54 5.09 -3.02
C LEU A 166 -12.60 4.49 -3.94
N HIS A 167 -13.78 4.21 -3.37
CA HIS A 167 -14.96 3.93 -4.15
C HIS A 167 -15.48 5.22 -4.78
N SER A 168 -15.70 5.16 -6.08
CA SER A 168 -16.34 6.21 -6.85
C SER A 168 -17.61 5.66 -7.50
N ALA A 169 -18.58 6.52 -7.77
CA ALA A 169 -19.82 6.14 -8.41
C ALA A 169 -20.15 7.11 -9.55
N THR A 170 -20.63 6.56 -10.64
CA THR A 170 -21.13 7.35 -11.77
C THR A 170 -22.49 6.81 -12.23
N ALA A 171 -23.33 7.69 -12.76
CA ALA A 171 -24.55 7.25 -13.43
C ALA A 171 -24.16 6.53 -14.73
N ALA A 172 -24.64 5.33 -14.91
CA ALA A 172 -24.61 4.61 -16.17
C ALA A 172 -25.94 4.83 -16.91
N GLU A 173 -26.08 4.24 -18.07
CA GLU A 173 -27.34 4.32 -18.82
C GLU A 173 -28.51 3.68 -18.05
N SER A 174 -29.71 4.15 -18.27
CA SER A 174 -30.96 3.56 -17.76
C SER A 174 -31.12 3.52 -16.24
N ASN A 175 -30.74 4.58 -15.52
CA ASN A 175 -30.89 4.69 -14.06
C ASN A 175 -30.08 3.65 -13.27
N VAL A 176 -29.00 3.12 -13.83
CA VAL A 176 -28.07 2.24 -13.15
C VAL A 176 -26.88 3.04 -12.64
N ILE A 177 -26.44 2.77 -11.42
CA ILE A 177 -25.23 3.33 -10.82
C ILE A 177 -24.09 2.33 -11.05
N ARG A 178 -22.99 2.82 -11.63
CA ARG A 178 -21.73 2.07 -11.70
C ARG A 178 -20.83 2.49 -10.55
N ILE A 179 -20.51 1.55 -9.70
CA ILE A 179 -19.55 1.70 -8.60
C ILE A 179 -18.21 1.14 -9.08
N TYR A 180 -17.13 1.90 -8.89
CA TYR A 180 -15.80 1.48 -9.29
C TYR A 180 -14.75 2.00 -8.31
N TYR A 181 -13.55 1.43 -8.38
CA TYR A 181 -12.39 1.88 -7.61
C TYR A 181 -11.58 2.87 -8.42
N ASP A 182 -11.10 3.92 -7.77
CA ASP A 182 -10.22 4.90 -8.40
C ASP A 182 -9.20 5.45 -7.41
N ASN A 183 -8.07 5.91 -7.93
CA ASN A 183 -7.07 6.58 -7.12
C ASN A 183 -7.43 8.05 -6.92
N PHE A 184 -7.41 8.49 -5.69
CA PHE A 184 -7.58 9.90 -5.35
C PHE A 184 -6.23 10.62 -5.51
N ASP A 185 -6.14 11.54 -6.46
CA ASP A 185 -4.88 12.20 -6.85
C ASP A 185 -4.34 13.20 -5.80
N ARG A 186 -5.12 13.53 -4.77
CA ARG A 186 -4.66 14.41 -3.69
C ARG A 186 -4.09 13.60 -2.54
N LYS A 187 -3.15 14.20 -1.84
CA LYS A 187 -2.62 13.64 -0.60
C LYS A 187 -3.66 13.79 0.52
N ILE A 188 -3.86 12.72 1.28
CA ILE A 188 -4.74 12.72 2.46
C ILE A 188 -3.84 12.74 3.70
N PRO A 189 -3.75 13.88 4.41
CA PRO A 189 -3.08 13.93 5.70
C PRO A 189 -4.00 13.40 6.80
N ILE A 190 -3.46 12.57 7.69
CA ILE A 190 -4.15 12.03 8.85
C ILE A 190 -3.27 12.30 10.07
N MET A 191 -3.83 12.93 11.09
CA MET A 191 -3.13 13.19 12.35
C MET A 191 -3.89 12.53 13.50
N GLN A 192 -3.15 11.84 14.35
CA GLN A 192 -3.69 11.20 15.55
C GLN A 192 -2.85 11.56 16.75
N ALA A 193 -3.49 11.78 17.90
CA ALA A 193 -2.84 12.00 19.18
C ALA A 193 -3.51 11.14 20.24
N MET A 194 -2.70 10.58 21.14
CA MET A 194 -3.15 9.70 22.21
C MET A 194 -2.41 10.01 23.50
N ILE A 195 -3.13 9.99 24.60
CA ILE A 195 -2.56 9.99 25.96
C ILE A 195 -3.23 8.86 26.75
N THR A 196 -2.41 8.02 27.37
CA THR A 196 -2.87 6.91 28.20
C THR A 196 -2.16 6.97 29.56
N ALA A 197 -2.90 6.69 30.62
CA ALA A 197 -2.37 6.51 31.98
C ALA A 197 -2.80 5.13 32.50
N THR A 198 -1.86 4.34 33.04
CA THR A 198 -2.08 2.98 33.58
C THR A 198 -1.62 2.87 35.03
#